data_2e9f8c76f5b349f3726839e6cf651f53
#
_entry.id   2e9f8c76f5b349f3726839e6cf651f53
#
_cell.length_a   1.000
_cell.length_b   1.000
_cell.length_c   1.000
_cell.angle_alpha   90.00
_cell.angle_beta   90.00
_cell.angle_gamma   90.00
#
_symmetry.space_group_name_H-M   'P 1'
#
loop_
_entity.id
_entity.type
_entity.pdbx_description
1 polymer ?
#
loop_
_entity_poly.entity_id
_entity_poly.type
_entity_poly.pdbx_seq_one_letter_code
_entity_poly.pdbx_strand_id
1 'polypeptide(L)'
;MAALEFDHNTDKSEKYLINYTTVRPMELKVLYEAISGETPVDQLTRFFGHPHEDDHDHIDTSVQFLEAIDMISRSPQDVLTRVNEDVVGEELSFEVRMLLHLMQQPAPYNQLIETIRAGLTAADDATMNTEALKEAANRRDLAVQINDEKIRMWARFFEALGVINVDEDDEVYFLPMRRLVYDLFALAADQGADSDFVEAVRWIHETAMPIITETDGAVQVHRGTALVLRGLEAEGVVEFEAMGDRDRYIELPEAEKSVGKPTEFALRSLPPDDVANAYPMELMRTGVLYG
;
A
#
# COMPACT_ATOMS: atom_id res chain seq x y z
N MET A 1 -17.93 0.16 -10.08
CA MET A 1 -17.59 0.88 -8.84
C MET A 1 -17.31 2.34 -9.17
N ALA A 2 -17.63 3.28 -8.27
CA ALA A 2 -17.27 4.69 -8.46
C ALA A 2 -15.77 4.89 -8.21
N ALA A 3 -15.15 5.78 -8.99
CA ALA A 3 -13.79 6.23 -8.68
C ALA A 3 -13.85 7.12 -7.43
N LEU A 4 -12.85 7.03 -6.58
CA LEU A 4 -12.69 7.97 -5.47
C LEU A 4 -12.28 9.33 -6.04
N GLU A 5 -13.06 10.36 -5.75
CA GLU A 5 -12.76 11.74 -6.18
C GLU A 5 -12.07 12.48 -5.04
N PHE A 6 -10.76 12.65 -5.16
CA PHE A 6 -9.94 13.39 -4.19
C PHE A 6 -9.86 14.86 -4.55
N ASP A 7 -9.97 15.73 -3.55
CA ASP A 7 -9.59 17.13 -3.70
C ASP A 7 -8.06 17.25 -3.78
N HIS A 8 -7.57 17.65 -4.94
CA HIS A 8 -6.15 17.85 -5.17
C HIS A 8 -5.70 19.26 -4.85
N ASN A 9 -4.62 19.36 -4.08
CA ASN A 9 -3.98 20.65 -3.84
C ASN A 9 -3.36 21.19 -5.14
N THR A 10 -3.77 22.38 -5.56
CA THR A 10 -3.32 23.02 -6.82
C THR A 10 -1.92 23.62 -6.71
N ASP A 11 -1.42 23.87 -5.49
CA ASP A 11 -0.10 24.46 -5.23
C ASP A 11 0.96 23.43 -4.85
N LYS A 12 0.85 22.21 -5.40
CA LYS A 12 1.79 21.13 -5.11
C LYS A 12 3.24 21.49 -5.44
N SER A 13 4.11 21.08 -4.55
CA SER A 13 5.53 20.98 -4.86
C SER A 13 5.73 20.05 -6.06
N GLU A 14 6.42 20.49 -7.11
CA GLU A 14 6.81 19.66 -8.26
C GLU A 14 7.88 18.60 -7.90
N LYS A 15 8.12 18.37 -6.61
CA LYS A 15 9.09 17.41 -6.12
C LYS A 15 8.56 15.99 -6.28
N TYR A 16 9.32 15.16 -6.96
CA TYR A 16 9.02 13.74 -7.10
C TYR A 16 8.98 13.04 -5.73
N LEU A 17 7.98 12.23 -5.47
CA LEU A 17 7.77 11.56 -4.16
C LEU A 17 8.98 10.72 -3.72
N ILE A 18 9.67 10.07 -4.65
CA ILE A 18 10.88 9.28 -4.38
C ILE A 18 12.08 10.13 -3.87
N ASN A 19 12.01 11.45 -3.97
CA ASN A 19 13.06 12.35 -3.50
C ASN A 19 12.90 12.78 -2.03
N TYR A 20 11.86 12.32 -1.34
CA TYR A 20 11.67 12.52 0.10
C TYR A 20 12.40 11.44 0.90
N THR A 21 13.73 11.31 0.69
CA THR A 21 14.54 10.19 1.19
C THR A 21 14.66 10.12 2.71
N THR A 22 14.39 11.23 3.40
CA THR A 22 14.45 11.34 4.87
C THR A 22 13.13 11.03 5.56
N VAL A 23 12.03 10.88 4.80
CA VAL A 23 10.71 10.59 5.36
C VAL A 23 10.67 9.20 5.98
N ARG A 24 10.04 9.11 7.15
CA ARG A 24 9.82 7.88 7.90
C ARG A 24 8.32 7.64 8.10
N PRO A 25 7.76 6.52 7.64
CA PRO A 25 6.32 6.28 7.67
C PRO A 25 5.71 6.37 9.06
N MET A 26 6.41 5.89 10.09
CA MET A 26 5.92 5.98 11.48
C MET A 26 5.83 7.42 11.97
N GLU A 27 6.76 8.30 11.55
CA GLU A 27 6.70 9.73 11.86
C GLU A 27 5.53 10.38 11.10
N LEU A 28 5.31 10.02 9.82
CA LEU A 28 4.15 10.49 9.06
C LEU A 28 2.84 10.12 9.74
N LYS A 29 2.73 8.87 10.22
CA LYS A 29 1.55 8.40 10.94
C LYS A 29 1.27 9.22 12.18
N VAL A 30 2.27 9.38 13.03
CA VAL A 30 2.14 10.14 14.29
C VAL A 30 1.82 11.62 14.02
N LEU A 31 2.47 12.25 13.04
CA LEU A 31 2.18 13.62 12.64
C LEU A 31 0.77 13.76 12.09
N TYR A 32 0.36 12.86 11.18
CA TYR A 32 -0.98 12.84 10.63
C TYR A 32 -2.04 12.68 11.72
N GLU A 33 -1.85 11.75 12.64
CA GLU A 33 -2.78 11.49 13.75
C GLU A 33 -2.86 12.67 14.74
N ALA A 34 -1.79 13.46 14.87
CA ALA A 34 -1.77 14.65 15.72
C ALA A 34 -2.51 15.85 15.08
N ILE A 35 -2.73 15.86 13.78
CA ILE A 35 -3.50 16.91 13.12
C ILE A 35 -4.98 16.63 13.38
N SER A 36 -5.64 17.50 14.15
CA SER A 36 -7.06 17.42 14.45
C SER A 36 -7.71 18.78 14.22
N GLY A 37 -8.63 18.84 13.23
CA GLY A 37 -9.19 20.14 12.81
C GLY A 37 -8.09 21.07 12.29
N GLU A 38 -8.10 22.33 12.71
CA GLU A 38 -7.09 23.33 12.36
C GLU A 38 -5.89 23.23 13.32
N THR A 39 -4.76 22.72 12.85
CA THR A 39 -3.54 22.50 13.66
C THR A 39 -2.39 23.38 13.15
N PRO A 40 -1.90 24.37 13.92
CA PRO A 40 -0.74 25.18 13.54
C PRO A 40 0.54 24.33 13.44
N VAL A 41 1.38 24.57 12.42
CA VAL A 41 2.65 23.85 12.22
C VAL A 41 3.59 23.99 13.44
N ASP A 42 3.64 25.18 14.07
CA ASP A 42 4.45 25.43 15.25
C ASP A 42 4.02 24.58 16.47
N GLN A 43 2.78 24.14 16.52
CA GLN A 43 2.30 23.21 17.53
C GLN A 43 2.94 21.82 17.33
N LEU A 44 2.97 21.32 16.09
CA LEU A 44 3.63 20.02 15.79
C LEU A 44 5.13 20.11 16.11
N THR A 45 5.78 21.20 15.72
CA THR A 45 7.19 21.43 16.02
C THR A 45 7.49 21.43 17.51
N ARG A 46 6.62 22.00 18.34
CA ARG A 46 6.77 21.95 19.82
C ARG A 46 6.59 20.56 20.41
N PHE A 47 5.70 19.73 19.82
CA PHE A 47 5.43 18.38 20.33
C PHE A 47 6.45 17.35 19.85
N PHE A 48 6.90 17.44 18.62
CA PHE A 48 7.73 16.43 17.95
C PHE A 48 9.16 16.90 17.65
N GLY A 49 9.41 18.21 17.77
CA GLY A 49 10.76 18.76 17.62
C GLY A 49 11.70 18.36 18.77
N HIS A 50 12.97 18.17 18.47
CA HIS A 50 13.95 17.92 19.49
C HIS A 50 14.21 19.19 20.32
N PRO A 51 14.12 19.15 21.67
CA PRO A 51 14.19 20.35 22.52
C PRO A 51 15.52 21.11 22.46
N HIS A 52 16.55 20.51 21.85
CA HIS A 52 17.93 21.05 21.79
C HIS A 52 18.45 21.28 20.37
N GLU A 53 17.59 21.04 19.36
CA GLU A 53 17.91 21.26 17.96
C GLU A 53 17.03 22.38 17.41
N ASP A 54 17.67 23.39 16.82
CA ASP A 54 16.94 24.46 16.10
C ASP A 54 16.49 23.98 14.70
N ASP A 55 16.89 22.76 14.31
CA ASP A 55 16.60 22.15 13.03
C ASP A 55 15.42 21.18 13.13
N HIS A 56 14.34 21.54 12.47
CA HIS A 56 13.09 20.77 12.41
C HIS A 56 12.80 20.25 10.99
N ASP A 57 13.82 20.16 10.15
CA ASP A 57 13.73 19.75 8.74
C ASP A 57 12.95 18.43 8.53
N HIS A 58 13.03 17.51 9.50
CA HIS A 58 12.30 16.23 9.44
C HIS A 58 10.78 16.42 9.55
N ILE A 59 10.31 17.36 10.38
CA ILE A 59 8.86 17.68 10.51
C ILE A 59 8.39 18.37 9.24
N ASP A 60 9.14 19.38 8.78
CA ASP A 60 8.82 20.12 7.57
C ASP A 60 8.78 19.20 6.34
N THR A 61 9.75 18.29 6.22
CA THR A 61 9.78 17.31 5.13
C THR A 61 8.59 16.34 5.20
N SER A 62 8.21 15.91 6.40
CA SER A 62 7.06 15.03 6.60
C SER A 62 5.74 15.73 6.28
N VAL A 63 5.59 16.98 6.71
CA VAL A 63 4.42 17.82 6.36
C VAL A 63 4.36 18.01 4.84
N GLN A 64 5.46 18.41 4.18
CA GLN A 64 5.52 18.55 2.73
C GLN A 64 5.17 17.26 1.98
N PHE A 65 5.58 16.10 2.49
CA PHE A 65 5.23 14.83 1.89
C PHE A 65 3.71 14.56 1.99
N LEU A 66 3.10 14.76 3.17
CA LEU A 66 1.67 14.59 3.36
C LEU A 66 0.84 15.58 2.51
N GLU A 67 1.32 16.81 2.34
CA GLU A 67 0.74 17.80 1.40
C GLU A 67 0.85 17.34 -0.05
N ALA A 68 2.03 16.81 -0.43
CA ALA A 68 2.29 16.37 -1.81
C ALA A 68 1.39 15.21 -2.26
N ILE A 69 0.90 14.39 -1.31
CA ILE A 69 -0.02 13.29 -1.58
C ILE A 69 -1.48 13.60 -1.23
N ASP A 70 -1.82 14.85 -0.96
CA ASP A 70 -3.18 15.31 -0.65
C ASP A 70 -3.82 14.69 0.62
N MET A 71 -3.03 14.29 1.60
CA MET A 71 -3.55 13.86 2.90
C MET A 71 -3.85 15.03 3.84
N ILE A 72 -3.12 16.13 3.67
CA ILE A 72 -3.32 17.38 4.40
C ILE A 72 -3.26 18.57 3.46
N SER A 73 -3.83 19.69 3.89
CA SER A 73 -3.64 20.99 3.26
C SER A 73 -3.04 21.97 4.27
N ARG A 74 -2.29 22.95 3.77
CA ARG A 74 -1.66 24.00 4.55
C ARG A 74 -2.20 25.36 4.12
N SER A 75 -2.70 26.13 5.07
CA SER A 75 -3.17 27.49 4.81
C SER A 75 -1.98 28.47 4.72
N PRO A 76 -2.20 29.70 4.16
CA PRO A 76 -1.17 30.76 4.18
C PRO A 76 -0.74 31.21 5.60
N GLN A 77 -1.49 30.82 6.63
CA GLN A 77 -1.20 31.11 8.03
C GLN A 77 -0.49 29.94 8.74
N ASP A 78 0.08 28.98 7.99
CA ASP A 78 0.74 27.78 8.50
C ASP A 78 -0.16 26.91 9.40
N VAL A 79 -1.44 26.82 9.05
CA VAL A 79 -2.40 25.93 9.70
C VAL A 79 -2.66 24.72 8.81
N LEU A 80 -2.53 23.52 9.37
CA LEU A 80 -2.75 22.25 8.70
C LEU A 80 -4.15 21.73 8.99
N THR A 81 -4.76 21.13 7.97
CA THR A 81 -6.04 20.41 8.07
C THR A 81 -5.92 19.10 7.30
N ARG A 82 -6.53 18.03 7.82
CA ARG A 82 -6.69 16.80 7.06
C ARG A 82 -7.70 17.02 5.94
N VAL A 83 -7.45 16.43 4.79
CA VAL A 83 -8.34 16.54 3.62
C VAL A 83 -8.72 15.15 3.13
N ASN A 84 -9.81 15.06 2.38
CA ASN A 84 -10.34 13.83 1.80
C ASN A 84 -10.74 12.73 2.82
N GLU A 85 -10.96 13.09 4.10
CA GLU A 85 -11.38 12.11 5.12
C GLU A 85 -12.78 11.55 4.82
N ASP A 86 -13.67 12.35 4.28
CA ASP A 86 -15.01 11.98 3.85
C ASP A 86 -15.04 11.06 2.62
N VAL A 87 -14.04 11.18 1.75
CA VAL A 87 -13.91 10.34 0.54
C VAL A 87 -13.51 8.91 0.89
N VAL A 88 -12.60 8.75 1.84
CA VAL A 88 -12.01 7.45 2.19
C VAL A 88 -12.64 6.79 3.42
N GLY A 89 -13.42 7.54 4.22
CA GLY A 89 -14.02 7.07 5.47
C GLY A 89 -13.12 7.27 6.70
N GLU A 90 -13.73 7.60 7.83
CA GLU A 90 -13.00 7.96 9.07
C GLU A 90 -12.31 6.76 9.75
N GLU A 91 -12.85 5.54 9.57
CA GLU A 91 -12.41 4.33 10.27
C GLU A 91 -11.22 3.60 9.61
N LEU A 92 -10.72 4.11 8.45
CA LEU A 92 -9.62 3.47 7.76
C LEU A 92 -8.28 3.63 8.50
N SER A 93 -7.48 2.56 8.49
CA SER A 93 -6.11 2.62 8.99
C SER A 93 -5.28 3.64 8.20
N PHE A 94 -4.26 4.20 8.85
CA PHE A 94 -3.34 5.13 8.19
C PHE A 94 -2.69 4.50 6.95
N GLU A 95 -2.34 3.23 7.01
CA GLU A 95 -1.69 2.48 5.95
C GLU A 95 -2.58 2.39 4.70
N VAL A 96 -3.84 2.02 4.85
CA VAL A 96 -4.82 1.98 3.75
C VAL A 96 -5.04 3.37 3.18
N ARG A 97 -5.25 4.37 4.03
CA ARG A 97 -5.43 5.77 3.62
C ARG A 97 -4.24 6.29 2.82
N MET A 98 -3.01 6.03 3.29
CA MET A 98 -1.77 6.40 2.61
C MET A 98 -1.69 5.79 1.22
N LEU A 99 -2.01 4.51 1.07
CA LEU A 99 -2.00 3.81 -0.22
C LEU A 99 -3.02 4.40 -1.20
N LEU A 100 -4.23 4.68 -0.74
CA LEU A 100 -5.26 5.33 -1.57
C LEU A 100 -4.77 6.67 -2.10
N HIS A 101 -4.19 7.52 -1.25
CA HIS A 101 -3.65 8.81 -1.66
C HIS A 101 -2.46 8.69 -2.60
N LEU A 102 -1.55 7.75 -2.36
CA LEU A 102 -0.42 7.48 -3.25
C LEU A 102 -0.89 7.05 -4.63
N MET A 103 -1.89 6.18 -4.72
CA MET A 103 -2.40 5.70 -6.01
C MET A 103 -3.04 6.80 -6.87
N GLN A 104 -3.56 7.86 -6.26
CA GLN A 104 -4.14 9.00 -6.97
C GLN A 104 -3.09 9.98 -7.54
N GLN A 105 -1.83 9.85 -7.13
CA GLN A 105 -0.80 10.76 -7.62
C GLN A 105 -0.45 10.47 -9.08
N PRO A 106 -0.26 11.52 -9.92
CA PRO A 106 0.03 11.35 -11.34
C PRO A 106 1.37 10.63 -11.56
N ALA A 107 1.42 9.78 -12.59
CA ALA A 107 2.53 8.89 -12.90
C ALA A 107 3.93 9.57 -12.93
N PRO A 108 4.16 10.76 -13.53
CA PRO A 108 5.51 11.31 -13.56
C PRO A 108 6.07 11.66 -12.17
N TYR A 109 5.21 11.87 -11.16
CA TYR A 109 5.63 12.23 -9.80
C TYR A 109 5.60 11.04 -8.83
N ASN A 110 4.91 9.95 -9.19
CA ASN A 110 4.68 8.81 -8.32
C ASN A 110 5.59 7.60 -8.64
N GLN A 111 6.90 7.79 -8.54
CA GLN A 111 7.85 6.69 -8.71
C GLN A 111 7.75 5.65 -7.58
N LEU A 112 7.13 5.98 -6.46
CA LEU A 112 6.91 5.03 -5.36
C LEU A 112 6.05 3.86 -5.83
N ILE A 113 4.90 4.13 -6.43
CA ILE A 113 4.00 3.11 -6.97
C ILE A 113 4.58 2.45 -8.23
N GLU A 114 5.24 3.22 -9.09
CA GLU A 114 5.87 2.66 -10.29
C GLU A 114 7.00 1.66 -9.95
N THR A 115 7.69 1.86 -8.82
CA THR A 115 8.67 0.89 -8.31
C THR A 115 7.99 -0.40 -7.84
N ILE A 116 6.81 -0.34 -7.19
CA ILE A 116 6.02 -1.55 -6.88
C ILE A 116 5.70 -2.30 -8.17
N ARG A 117 5.14 -1.60 -9.17
CA ARG A 117 4.78 -2.21 -10.46
C ARG A 117 5.97 -2.85 -11.17
N ALA A 118 7.16 -2.22 -11.08
CA ALA A 118 8.39 -2.79 -11.62
C ALA A 118 8.76 -4.09 -10.90
N GLY A 119 8.69 -4.12 -9.58
CA GLY A 119 8.97 -5.29 -8.77
C GLY A 119 8.01 -6.44 -9.05
N LEU A 120 6.70 -6.18 -9.03
CA LEU A 120 5.67 -7.19 -9.31
C LEU A 120 5.82 -7.80 -10.70
N THR A 121 6.30 -7.03 -11.69
CA THR A 121 6.53 -7.53 -13.05
C THR A 121 7.79 -8.36 -13.16
N ALA A 122 8.82 -8.07 -12.34
CA ALA A 122 10.14 -8.67 -12.46
C ALA A 122 10.37 -9.82 -11.44
N ALA A 123 9.57 -9.91 -10.39
CA ALA A 123 9.72 -10.90 -9.31
C ALA A 123 8.86 -12.15 -9.57
N ASP A 124 9.39 -13.12 -10.31
CA ASP A 124 8.66 -14.37 -10.65
C ASP A 124 8.19 -15.14 -9.40
N ASP A 125 9.00 -15.20 -8.36
CA ASP A 125 8.72 -15.91 -7.11
C ASP A 125 8.26 -15.02 -5.95
N ALA A 126 7.71 -13.84 -6.25
CA ALA A 126 7.34 -12.80 -5.29
C ALA A 126 8.51 -12.28 -4.43
N THR A 127 9.75 -12.57 -4.82
CA THR A 127 10.96 -12.09 -4.13
C THR A 127 11.99 -11.55 -5.11
N MET A 128 12.78 -10.57 -4.68
CA MET A 128 13.96 -10.10 -5.37
C MET A 128 14.82 -9.25 -4.44
N ASN A 129 16.13 -9.19 -4.69
CA ASN A 129 16.96 -8.29 -3.90
C ASN A 129 16.77 -6.81 -4.32
N THR A 130 17.13 -5.90 -3.43
CA THR A 130 16.94 -4.45 -3.63
C THR A 130 17.71 -3.91 -4.85
N GLU A 131 18.86 -4.49 -5.20
CA GLU A 131 19.63 -4.09 -6.38
C GLU A 131 18.89 -4.45 -7.68
N ALA A 132 18.37 -5.68 -7.78
CA ALA A 132 17.57 -6.11 -8.91
C ALA A 132 16.28 -5.27 -9.05
N LEU A 133 15.65 -4.92 -7.92
CA LEU A 133 14.49 -4.04 -7.90
C LEU A 133 14.83 -2.64 -8.42
N LYS A 134 15.95 -2.07 -7.96
CA LYS A 134 16.46 -0.78 -8.45
C LYS A 134 16.68 -0.80 -9.97
N GLU A 135 17.30 -1.86 -10.48
CA GLU A 135 17.48 -2.04 -11.92
C GLU A 135 16.15 -2.20 -12.68
N ALA A 136 15.22 -2.98 -12.13
CA ALA A 136 13.89 -3.16 -12.73
C ALA A 136 13.12 -1.84 -12.80
N ALA A 137 13.15 -1.05 -11.73
CA ALA A 137 12.54 0.28 -11.68
C ALA A 137 13.19 1.24 -12.69
N ASN A 138 14.52 1.28 -12.77
CA ASN A 138 15.25 2.15 -13.70
C ASN A 138 15.11 1.74 -15.19
N ARG A 139 14.66 0.52 -15.47
CA ARG A 139 14.29 0.10 -16.85
C ARG A 139 12.94 0.65 -17.29
N ARG A 140 12.10 1.10 -16.36
CA ARG A 140 10.88 1.85 -16.70
C ARG A 140 11.27 3.29 -17.03
N ASP A 141 10.50 3.92 -17.89
CA ASP A 141 10.72 5.33 -18.27
C ASP A 141 10.26 6.26 -17.12
N LEU A 142 11.03 6.24 -16.03
CA LEU A 142 10.78 7.08 -14.87
C LEU A 142 11.43 8.45 -15.05
N ALA A 143 10.73 9.51 -14.67
CA ALA A 143 11.25 10.88 -14.73
C ALA A 143 12.49 11.12 -13.86
N VAL A 144 12.78 10.22 -12.93
CA VAL A 144 13.90 10.30 -11.99
C VAL A 144 14.58 8.95 -11.84
N GLN A 145 15.90 8.93 -11.92
CA GLN A 145 16.68 7.72 -11.66
C GLN A 145 16.65 7.35 -10.18
N ILE A 146 16.43 6.07 -9.89
CA ILE A 146 16.45 5.50 -8.55
C ILE A 146 17.87 5.05 -8.24
N ASN A 147 18.45 5.60 -7.16
CA ASN A 147 19.74 5.22 -6.60
C ASN A 147 19.56 4.40 -5.31
N ASP A 148 20.67 4.01 -4.67
CA ASP A 148 20.66 3.18 -3.47
C ASP A 148 19.96 3.84 -2.27
N GLU A 149 20.04 5.15 -2.13
CA GLU A 149 19.35 5.88 -1.06
C GLU A 149 17.84 5.83 -1.25
N LYS A 150 17.38 6.06 -2.49
CA LYS A 150 15.97 6.07 -2.84
C LYS A 150 15.34 4.68 -2.72
N ILE A 151 16.05 3.63 -3.17
CA ILE A 151 15.51 2.27 -3.07
C ILE A 151 15.42 1.80 -1.61
N ARG A 152 16.39 2.15 -0.75
CA ARG A 152 16.33 1.85 0.68
C ARG A 152 15.22 2.63 1.40
N MET A 153 15.00 3.90 1.02
CA MET A 153 13.85 4.66 1.54
C MET A 153 12.56 3.99 1.11
N TRP A 154 12.43 3.67 -0.17
CA TRP A 154 11.27 2.98 -0.73
C TRP A 154 10.96 1.67 0.00
N ALA A 155 11.97 0.83 0.22
CA ALA A 155 11.82 -0.45 0.90
C ALA A 155 11.30 -0.27 2.33
N ARG A 156 11.94 0.59 3.14
CA ARG A 156 11.48 0.91 4.50
C ARG A 156 10.09 1.52 4.53
N PHE A 157 9.76 2.34 3.51
CA PHE A 157 8.47 2.98 3.41
C PHE A 157 7.35 1.96 3.19
N PHE A 158 7.49 1.07 2.22
CA PHE A 158 6.45 0.07 1.91
C PHE A 158 6.43 -1.11 2.88
N GLU A 159 7.55 -1.43 3.51
CA GLU A 159 7.58 -2.36 4.65
C GLU A 159 6.74 -1.83 5.82
N ALA A 160 6.94 -0.58 6.21
CA ALA A 160 6.16 0.03 7.30
C ALA A 160 4.65 0.17 6.95
N LEU A 161 4.29 0.31 5.67
CA LEU A 161 2.90 0.26 5.22
C LEU A 161 2.35 -1.18 5.10
N GLY A 162 3.18 -2.19 5.32
CA GLY A 162 2.77 -3.58 5.23
C GLY A 162 2.53 -4.10 3.82
N VAL A 163 3.11 -3.46 2.80
CA VAL A 163 2.99 -3.87 1.38
C VAL A 163 4.01 -4.92 1.00
N ILE A 164 5.19 -4.84 1.59
CA ILE A 164 6.32 -5.75 1.38
C ILE A 164 6.94 -6.14 2.72
N ASN A 165 7.84 -7.12 2.68
CA ASN A 165 8.80 -7.40 3.76
C ASN A 165 10.22 -7.31 3.21
N VAL A 166 11.17 -6.98 4.07
CA VAL A 166 12.59 -6.95 3.75
C VAL A 166 13.33 -7.79 4.80
N ASP A 167 14.22 -8.68 4.40
CA ASP A 167 15.02 -9.43 5.34
C ASP A 167 16.41 -8.82 5.59
N GLU A 168 17.20 -9.51 6.42
CA GLU A 168 18.55 -9.07 6.80
C GLU A 168 19.54 -9.07 5.61
N ASP A 169 19.24 -9.79 4.55
CA ASP A 169 20.05 -9.89 3.32
C ASP A 169 19.61 -8.92 2.22
N ASP A 170 18.78 -7.93 2.54
CA ASP A 170 18.18 -6.97 1.61
C ASP A 170 17.29 -7.62 0.52
N GLU A 171 16.76 -8.82 0.78
CA GLU A 171 15.74 -9.44 -0.08
C GLU A 171 14.37 -8.80 0.20
N VAL A 172 13.70 -8.37 -0.86
CA VAL A 172 12.36 -7.80 -0.85
C VAL A 172 11.36 -8.89 -1.19
N TYR A 173 10.41 -9.11 -0.30
CA TYR A 173 9.29 -10.02 -0.48
C TYR A 173 8.01 -9.22 -0.73
N PHE A 174 7.40 -9.39 -1.88
CA PHE A 174 6.11 -8.78 -2.21
C PHE A 174 4.96 -9.56 -1.55
N LEU A 175 5.03 -9.69 -0.24
CA LEU A 175 4.08 -10.37 0.63
C LEU A 175 3.41 -9.31 1.52
N PRO A 176 2.23 -8.79 1.16
CA PRO A 176 1.55 -7.79 1.97
C PRO A 176 1.08 -8.37 3.30
N MET A 177 0.97 -7.51 4.31
CA MET A 177 0.41 -7.89 5.61
C MET A 177 -1.02 -8.38 5.48
N ARG A 178 -1.37 -9.43 6.20
CA ARG A 178 -2.70 -10.06 6.18
C ARG A 178 -3.81 -9.06 6.52
N ARG A 179 -3.59 -8.24 7.53
CA ARG A 179 -4.54 -7.20 7.93
C ARG A 179 -4.77 -6.20 6.81
N LEU A 180 -3.70 -5.74 6.14
CA LEU A 180 -3.81 -4.82 5.01
C LEU A 180 -4.65 -5.43 3.88
N VAL A 181 -4.39 -6.69 3.50
CA VAL A 181 -5.16 -7.38 2.45
C VAL A 181 -6.62 -7.50 2.85
N TYR A 182 -6.90 -7.91 4.10
CA TYR A 182 -8.26 -8.00 4.61
C TYR A 182 -9.00 -6.66 4.55
N ASP A 183 -8.39 -5.59 5.06
CA ASP A 183 -8.98 -4.24 5.07
C ASP A 183 -9.24 -3.71 3.65
N LEU A 184 -8.35 -4.00 2.69
CA LEU A 184 -8.53 -3.63 1.29
C LEU A 184 -9.71 -4.38 0.64
N PHE A 185 -9.89 -5.67 0.92
CA PHE A 185 -11.05 -6.43 0.42
C PHE A 185 -12.34 -5.98 1.07
N ALA A 186 -12.34 -5.68 2.38
CA ALA A 186 -13.49 -5.11 3.08
C ALA A 186 -13.89 -3.75 2.47
N LEU A 187 -12.91 -2.89 2.26
CA LEU A 187 -13.15 -1.59 1.64
C LEU A 187 -13.67 -1.74 0.20
N ALA A 188 -13.10 -2.64 -0.61
CA ALA A 188 -13.59 -2.88 -1.96
C ALA A 188 -15.05 -3.34 -1.98
N ALA A 189 -15.45 -4.21 -1.03
CA ALA A 189 -16.84 -4.65 -0.88
C ALA A 189 -17.75 -3.45 -0.55
N ASP A 190 -17.37 -2.60 0.39
CA ASP A 190 -18.11 -1.39 0.79
C ASP A 190 -18.21 -0.36 -0.35
N GLN A 191 -17.21 -0.31 -1.24
CA GLN A 191 -17.18 0.56 -2.42
C GLN A 191 -17.97 0.00 -3.61
N GLY A 192 -18.72 -1.10 -3.46
CA GLY A 192 -19.66 -1.64 -4.42
C GLY A 192 -19.13 -2.82 -5.24
N ALA A 193 -18.04 -3.46 -4.84
CA ALA A 193 -17.71 -4.79 -5.35
C ALA A 193 -18.63 -5.86 -4.73
N ASP A 194 -19.25 -5.56 -3.59
CA ASP A 194 -20.04 -6.50 -2.80
C ASP A 194 -19.25 -7.80 -2.54
N SER A 195 -19.67 -8.90 -3.18
CA SER A 195 -18.98 -10.20 -3.14
C SER A 195 -18.24 -10.55 -4.44
N ASP A 196 -18.21 -9.68 -5.45
CA ASP A 196 -17.55 -9.97 -6.72
C ASP A 196 -16.02 -9.88 -6.59
N PHE A 197 -15.36 -11.03 -6.67
CA PHE A 197 -13.91 -11.13 -6.52
C PHE A 197 -13.16 -10.37 -7.62
N VAL A 198 -13.61 -10.45 -8.85
CA VAL A 198 -12.91 -9.81 -9.99
C VAL A 198 -13.00 -8.29 -9.88
N GLU A 199 -14.16 -7.77 -9.51
CA GLU A 199 -14.34 -6.33 -9.32
C GLU A 199 -13.54 -5.83 -8.09
N ALA A 200 -13.52 -6.58 -6.99
CA ALA A 200 -12.72 -6.23 -5.81
C ALA A 200 -11.22 -6.16 -6.13
N VAL A 201 -10.68 -7.20 -6.78
CA VAL A 201 -9.26 -7.26 -7.15
C VAL A 201 -8.87 -6.13 -8.11
N ARG A 202 -9.73 -5.80 -9.08
CA ARG A 202 -9.50 -4.67 -10.00
C ARG A 202 -9.52 -3.34 -9.27
N TRP A 203 -10.52 -3.14 -8.44
CA TRP A 203 -10.62 -1.90 -7.67
C TRP A 203 -9.39 -1.70 -6.78
N ILE A 204 -8.96 -2.74 -6.05
CA ILE A 204 -7.74 -2.68 -5.23
C ILE A 204 -6.54 -2.33 -6.10
N HIS A 205 -6.37 -3.00 -7.25
CA HIS A 205 -5.25 -2.80 -8.17
C HIS A 205 -5.17 -1.37 -8.71
N GLU A 206 -6.30 -0.79 -9.03
CA GLU A 206 -6.40 0.53 -9.66
C GLU A 206 -6.41 1.68 -8.65
N THR A 207 -6.89 1.42 -7.42
CA THR A 207 -7.23 2.49 -6.47
C THR A 207 -6.33 2.50 -5.23
N ALA A 208 -5.88 1.33 -4.77
CA ALA A 208 -5.18 1.23 -3.48
C ALA A 208 -3.75 0.67 -3.60
N MET A 209 -3.58 -0.46 -4.27
CA MET A 209 -2.28 -1.14 -4.35
C MET A 209 -2.21 -2.02 -5.59
N PRO A 210 -1.17 -1.92 -6.44
CA PRO A 210 -0.98 -2.84 -7.55
C PRO A 210 -0.86 -4.29 -7.06
N ILE A 211 -1.76 -5.17 -7.49
CA ILE A 211 -1.80 -6.59 -7.11
C ILE A 211 -2.05 -7.54 -8.28
N ILE A 212 -2.24 -7.01 -9.48
CA ILE A 212 -2.46 -7.81 -10.69
C ILE A 212 -1.18 -7.87 -11.50
N THR A 213 -0.86 -9.06 -12.00
CA THR A 213 0.22 -9.31 -12.94
C THR A 213 -0.30 -10.10 -14.15
N GLU A 214 0.45 -10.08 -15.23
CA GLU A 214 0.22 -10.91 -16.39
C GLU A 214 1.39 -11.88 -16.54
N THR A 215 1.10 -13.18 -16.50
CA THR A 215 2.09 -14.25 -16.66
C THR A 215 1.59 -15.22 -17.71
N ASP A 216 2.39 -15.49 -18.74
CA ASP A 216 2.04 -16.38 -19.87
C ASP A 216 0.71 -16.05 -20.54
N GLY A 217 0.34 -14.75 -20.57
CA GLY A 217 -0.91 -14.25 -21.15
C GLY A 217 -2.15 -14.44 -20.24
N ALA A 218 -1.99 -14.93 -19.02
CA ALA A 218 -3.05 -15.01 -18.01
C ALA A 218 -2.98 -13.80 -17.07
N VAL A 219 -4.12 -13.16 -16.84
CA VAL A 219 -4.29 -12.12 -15.83
C VAL A 219 -4.51 -12.77 -14.49
N GLN A 220 -3.65 -12.50 -13.53
CA GLN A 220 -3.70 -13.14 -12.23
C GLN A 220 -3.38 -12.17 -11.09
N VAL A 221 -3.82 -12.53 -9.87
CA VAL A 221 -3.34 -11.90 -8.65
C VAL A 221 -1.85 -12.23 -8.50
N HIS A 222 -1.03 -11.23 -8.20
CA HIS A 222 0.40 -11.45 -7.96
C HIS A 222 0.62 -12.52 -6.89
N ARG A 223 1.59 -13.40 -7.11
CA ARG A 223 1.85 -14.59 -6.29
C ARG A 223 1.91 -14.30 -4.80
N GLY A 224 2.62 -13.24 -4.38
CA GLY A 224 2.73 -12.89 -2.97
C GLY A 224 1.39 -12.53 -2.33
N THR A 225 0.57 -11.73 -3.01
CA THR A 225 -0.80 -11.43 -2.54
C THR A 225 -1.68 -12.67 -2.54
N ALA A 226 -1.52 -13.54 -3.54
CA ALA A 226 -2.26 -14.81 -3.61
C ALA A 226 -1.92 -15.73 -2.43
N LEU A 227 -0.65 -15.84 -2.04
CA LEU A 227 -0.23 -16.60 -0.85
C LEU A 227 -0.91 -16.08 0.42
N VAL A 228 -0.98 -14.75 0.59
CA VAL A 228 -1.68 -14.15 1.73
C VAL A 228 -3.18 -14.47 1.71
N LEU A 229 -3.83 -14.34 0.56
CA LEU A 229 -5.25 -14.68 0.40
C LEU A 229 -5.52 -16.16 0.68
N ARG A 230 -4.64 -17.07 0.24
CA ARG A 230 -4.74 -18.50 0.54
C ARG A 230 -4.56 -18.81 2.03
N GLY A 231 -3.65 -18.09 2.70
CA GLY A 231 -3.51 -18.18 4.14
C GLY A 231 -4.78 -17.75 4.88
N LEU A 232 -5.40 -16.66 4.46
CA LEU A 232 -6.68 -16.19 5.01
C LEU A 232 -7.82 -17.18 4.73
N GLU A 233 -7.84 -17.81 3.55
CA GLU A 233 -8.80 -18.86 3.20
C GLU A 233 -8.62 -20.11 4.06
N ALA A 234 -7.40 -20.57 4.25
CA ALA A 234 -7.11 -21.75 5.07
C ALA A 234 -7.55 -21.59 6.53
N GLU A 235 -7.57 -20.37 7.03
CA GLU A 235 -8.05 -20.03 8.38
C GLU A 235 -9.55 -19.72 8.44
N GLY A 236 -10.24 -19.76 7.30
CA GLY A 236 -11.68 -19.46 7.23
C GLY A 236 -12.02 -17.97 7.42
N VAL A 237 -11.05 -17.07 7.27
CA VAL A 237 -11.24 -15.61 7.31
C VAL A 237 -11.85 -15.10 6.01
N VAL A 238 -11.43 -15.69 4.89
CA VAL A 238 -11.98 -15.43 3.56
C VAL A 238 -12.46 -16.75 2.97
N GLU A 239 -13.60 -16.75 2.33
CA GLU A 239 -14.10 -17.88 1.53
C GLU A 239 -14.16 -17.46 0.07
N PHE A 240 -13.73 -18.36 -0.83
CA PHE A 240 -13.79 -18.14 -2.27
C PHE A 240 -14.73 -19.15 -2.92
N GLU A 241 -15.57 -18.67 -3.85
CA GLU A 241 -16.48 -19.49 -4.61
C GLU A 241 -16.32 -19.24 -6.12
N ALA A 242 -16.52 -20.28 -6.92
CA ALA A 242 -16.63 -20.17 -8.37
C ALA A 242 -18.08 -20.42 -8.78
N MET A 243 -18.79 -19.38 -9.15
CA MET A 243 -20.18 -19.45 -9.58
C MET A 243 -20.30 -19.26 -11.09
N GLY A 244 -20.59 -20.36 -11.80
CA GLY A 244 -20.93 -20.33 -13.22
C GLY A 244 -19.76 -20.09 -14.20
N ASP A 245 -20.13 -20.05 -15.48
CA ASP A 245 -19.21 -19.82 -16.60
C ASP A 245 -19.16 -18.30 -16.86
N ARG A 246 -18.24 -17.58 -16.23
CA ARG A 246 -18.04 -16.14 -16.47
C ARG A 246 -16.94 -15.96 -17.51
N ASP A 247 -17.19 -15.12 -18.52
CA ASP A 247 -16.20 -14.75 -19.55
C ASP A 247 -15.01 -13.92 -19.01
N ARG A 248 -15.13 -13.39 -17.79
CA ARG A 248 -14.11 -12.59 -17.13
C ARG A 248 -13.69 -13.23 -15.82
N TYR A 249 -12.42 -13.53 -15.71
CA TYR A 249 -11.82 -14.04 -14.48
C TYR A 249 -10.44 -13.42 -14.27
N ILE A 250 -10.01 -13.42 -13.01
CA ILE A 250 -8.62 -13.19 -12.60
C ILE A 250 -8.20 -14.46 -11.87
N GLU A 251 -7.08 -15.04 -12.28
CA GLU A 251 -6.57 -16.24 -11.63
C GLU A 251 -6.07 -15.91 -10.23
N LEU A 252 -6.38 -16.77 -9.27
CA LEU A 252 -5.81 -16.75 -7.94
C LEU A 252 -4.89 -17.96 -7.82
N PRO A 253 -3.56 -17.80 -8.04
CA PRO A 253 -2.61 -18.90 -8.01
C PRO A 253 -2.51 -19.58 -6.63
N GLU A 254 -1.68 -20.61 -6.52
CA GLU A 254 -1.44 -21.42 -5.31
C GLU A 254 -2.68 -22.21 -4.85
N ALA A 255 -3.46 -22.72 -5.78
CA ALA A 255 -4.69 -23.45 -5.53
C ALA A 255 -4.50 -24.98 -5.66
N GLU A 256 -3.91 -25.65 -4.68
CA GLU A 256 -3.82 -27.13 -4.70
C GLU A 256 -5.18 -27.82 -4.47
N LYS A 257 -6.05 -27.23 -3.66
CA LYS A 257 -7.36 -27.82 -3.28
C LYS A 257 -8.51 -26.81 -3.28
N SER A 258 -8.28 -25.61 -3.76
CA SER A 258 -9.18 -24.48 -3.68
C SER A 258 -9.55 -23.95 -5.07
N VAL A 259 -10.37 -22.92 -5.12
CA VAL A 259 -10.88 -22.32 -6.36
C VAL A 259 -9.79 -21.49 -7.03
N GLY A 260 -9.23 -21.95 -8.16
CA GLY A 260 -8.19 -21.24 -8.91
C GLY A 260 -8.69 -20.00 -9.66
N LYS A 261 -10.00 -19.91 -9.93
CA LYS A 261 -10.67 -18.80 -10.62
C LYS A 261 -11.91 -18.38 -9.83
N PRO A 262 -11.72 -17.70 -8.69
CA PRO A 262 -12.87 -17.25 -7.91
C PRO A 262 -13.69 -16.23 -8.68
N THR A 263 -15.00 -16.30 -8.51
CA THR A 263 -15.95 -15.28 -8.99
C THR A 263 -16.52 -14.49 -7.84
N GLU A 264 -16.59 -15.10 -6.65
CA GLU A 264 -17.11 -14.49 -5.45
C GLU A 264 -16.18 -14.71 -4.26
N PHE A 265 -16.27 -13.82 -3.30
CA PHE A 265 -15.60 -13.93 -2.01
C PHE A 265 -16.52 -13.51 -0.87
N ALA A 266 -16.27 -14.04 0.31
CA ALA A 266 -16.94 -13.60 1.53
C ALA A 266 -15.94 -13.43 2.66
N LEU A 267 -15.99 -12.29 3.34
CA LEU A 267 -15.22 -12.04 4.56
C LEU A 267 -16.02 -12.56 5.76
N ARG A 268 -15.41 -13.39 6.61
CA ARG A 268 -16.10 -14.03 7.74
C ARG A 268 -15.83 -13.34 9.07
N SER A 269 -14.60 -13.18 9.44
CA SER A 269 -14.19 -12.59 10.72
C SER A 269 -12.83 -11.95 10.62
N LEU A 270 -12.62 -10.90 11.41
CA LEU A 270 -11.29 -10.37 11.62
C LEU A 270 -10.43 -11.41 12.32
N PRO A 271 -9.23 -11.71 11.80
CA PRO A 271 -8.29 -12.55 12.52
C PRO A 271 -7.89 -11.90 13.85
N PRO A 272 -7.44 -12.68 14.85
CA PRO A 272 -6.87 -12.11 16.07
C PRO A 272 -5.77 -11.09 15.78
N ASP A 273 -5.68 -10.04 16.58
CA ASP A 273 -4.75 -8.92 16.30
C ASP A 273 -3.29 -9.36 16.19
N ASP A 274 -2.86 -10.32 16.97
CA ASP A 274 -1.51 -10.91 16.93
C ASP A 274 -1.22 -11.64 15.62
N VAL A 275 -2.20 -12.34 15.07
CA VAL A 275 -2.09 -13.04 13.77
C VAL A 275 -2.34 -12.09 12.62
N ALA A 276 -3.29 -11.17 12.75
CA ALA A 276 -3.62 -10.19 11.71
C ALA A 276 -2.46 -9.28 11.35
N ASN A 277 -1.64 -8.93 12.34
CA ASN A 277 -0.49 -8.04 12.18
C ASN A 277 0.84 -8.79 11.98
N ALA A 278 0.84 -10.13 12.07
CA ALA A 278 2.06 -10.90 11.81
C ALA A 278 2.45 -10.81 10.33
N TYR A 279 3.75 -10.68 10.09
CA TYR A 279 4.27 -10.70 8.73
C TYR A 279 4.08 -12.09 8.11
N PRO A 280 3.68 -12.20 6.85
CA PRO A 280 3.50 -13.47 6.16
C PRO A 280 4.73 -14.39 6.23
N MET A 281 5.95 -13.84 6.22
CA MET A 281 7.18 -14.61 6.38
C MET A 281 7.27 -15.34 7.72
N GLU A 282 6.85 -14.73 8.82
CA GLU A 282 6.83 -15.39 10.13
C GLU A 282 5.83 -16.53 10.14
N LEU A 283 4.65 -16.32 9.53
CA LEU A 283 3.65 -17.36 9.37
C LEU A 283 4.14 -18.52 8.49
N MET A 284 4.86 -18.21 7.40
CA MET A 284 5.50 -19.23 6.55
C MET A 284 6.54 -20.04 7.32
N ARG A 285 7.40 -19.40 8.12
CA ARG A 285 8.41 -20.07 8.96
C ARG A 285 7.78 -20.97 10.04
N THR A 286 6.64 -20.58 10.59
CA THR A 286 5.91 -21.34 11.60
C THR A 286 5.05 -22.45 11.02
N GLY A 287 4.92 -22.55 9.70
CA GLY A 287 4.10 -23.54 9.02
C GLY A 287 2.60 -23.26 9.04
N VAL A 288 2.17 -22.11 9.55
CA VAL A 288 0.74 -21.75 9.64
C VAL A 288 0.12 -21.57 8.25
N LEU A 289 0.91 -21.15 7.25
CA LEU A 289 0.44 -20.99 5.87
C LEU A 289 0.49 -22.29 5.03
N TYR A 290 1.18 -23.32 5.52
CA TYR A 290 1.38 -24.59 4.81
C TYR A 290 0.89 -25.81 5.60
N GLY A 291 0.11 -25.60 6.64
CA GLY A 291 -0.44 -26.65 7.52
C GLY A 291 -1.69 -27.35 6.98
#